data_f1c4cebb28e83433d2161f982de09631
#
_entry.id   f1c4cebb28e83433d2161f982de09631
#
_cell.length_a   1.000
_cell.length_b   1.000
_cell.length_c   1.000
_cell.angle_alpha   90.00
_cell.angle_beta   90.00
_cell.angle_gamma   90.00
#
_symmetry.space_group_name_H-M   'P 1'
#
loop_
_entity.id
_entity.type
_entity.pdbx_description
1 polymer ?
#
loop_
_entity_poly.entity_id
_entity_poly.type
_entity_poly.pdbx_seq_one_letter_code
_entity_poly.pdbx_strand_id
1 'polypeptide(L)'
;MHPMHSVPPTHRYRARAATVLLTGLAPASWGTTYVVTTRLLPPGHPLFAGLMRALPAGLLALAVTRVLPRGEWWWKTAVLGLLNIGAMPLLFVAAERLPGGVAATLGAAQPLLVAGLGLALLHDRPTAWRLAWGVLGVLGVGLVVLGPQARLDAVGVLAGLGHTATMAAGVVLTKRWGRPAGVGPLTLAGWQLTVGGLLLLPLTLAVEGVPQRIDAGAAGGYLWLGSMGGLIAYTLWFRGIGRLPVSASAPLVLLSPLVATLIGSTLGESLSPPQTLGFALALSALVAAQLGPTGPRTKEEKPDEDGFDDDSRARGHRDGRRPGGRRGEDARTPGAGAVPEAAGERRP
;
A
#
# COMPACT_ATOMS: atom_id res chain seq x y z
N MET A 1 -34.76 -17.59 11.82
CA MET A 1 -34.56 -16.57 10.78
C MET A 1 -34.16 -15.28 11.48
N HIS A 2 -32.85 -14.93 11.52
CA HIS A 2 -32.38 -13.63 12.01
C HIS A 2 -32.40 -12.65 10.82
N PRO A 3 -32.98 -11.45 10.96
CA PRO A 3 -32.94 -10.46 9.90
C PRO A 3 -31.50 -9.97 9.72
N MET A 4 -30.93 -10.17 8.53
CA MET A 4 -29.71 -9.50 8.10
C MET A 4 -29.99 -7.99 8.10
N HIS A 5 -29.46 -7.27 9.10
CA HIS A 5 -29.47 -5.80 9.10
C HIS A 5 -28.58 -5.31 7.95
N SER A 6 -29.19 -4.93 6.85
CA SER A 6 -28.52 -4.25 5.75
C SER A 6 -28.05 -2.89 6.27
N VAL A 7 -26.72 -2.70 6.33
CA VAL A 7 -26.09 -1.43 6.72
C VAL A 7 -26.56 -0.34 5.73
N PRO A 8 -27.12 0.78 6.19
CA PRO A 8 -27.63 1.85 5.33
C PRO A 8 -26.56 2.35 4.37
N PRO A 9 -26.90 2.69 3.12
CA PRO A 9 -25.94 3.12 2.10
C PRO A 9 -25.10 4.34 2.54
N THR A 10 -25.64 5.25 3.35
CA THR A 10 -24.94 6.41 3.91
C THR A 10 -23.74 6.04 4.79
N HIS A 11 -23.80 4.95 5.55
CA HIS A 11 -22.69 4.46 6.35
C HIS A 11 -21.53 3.92 5.51
N ARG A 12 -21.83 3.29 4.38
CA ARG A 12 -20.78 2.79 3.46
C ARG A 12 -20.04 3.95 2.77
N TYR A 13 -20.75 5.00 2.37
CA TYR A 13 -20.13 6.19 1.78
C TYR A 13 -19.25 6.93 2.78
N ARG A 14 -19.71 7.15 4.01
CA ARG A 14 -18.91 7.78 5.07
C ARG A 14 -17.66 6.98 5.41
N ALA A 15 -17.75 5.67 5.53
CA ALA A 15 -16.60 4.80 5.79
C ALA A 15 -15.58 4.81 4.65
N ARG A 16 -16.03 4.88 3.39
CA ARG A 16 -15.15 5.00 2.22
C ARG A 16 -14.46 6.36 2.19
N ALA A 17 -15.19 7.44 2.40
CA ALA A 17 -14.64 8.80 2.45
C ALA A 17 -13.59 8.93 3.55
N ALA A 18 -13.86 8.46 4.76
CA ALA A 18 -12.89 8.42 5.85
C ALA A 18 -11.63 7.62 5.49
N THR A 19 -11.77 6.49 4.78
CA THR A 19 -10.63 5.70 4.33
C THR A 19 -9.79 6.47 3.31
N VAL A 20 -10.41 7.14 2.34
CA VAL A 20 -9.72 7.98 1.35
C VAL A 20 -8.98 9.13 2.02
N LEU A 21 -9.66 9.87 2.92
CA LEU A 21 -9.06 10.99 3.64
C LEU A 21 -7.86 10.56 4.49
N LEU A 22 -8.02 9.50 5.29
CA LEU A 22 -6.91 8.97 6.11
C LEU A 22 -5.74 8.47 5.26
N THR A 23 -6.02 7.87 4.10
CA THR A 23 -4.97 7.42 3.18
C THR A 23 -4.26 8.62 2.55
N GLY A 24 -5.00 9.69 2.22
CA GLY A 24 -4.48 10.92 1.65
C GLY A 24 -3.55 11.69 2.58
N LEU A 25 -3.69 11.55 3.91
CA LEU A 25 -2.76 12.18 4.87
C LEU A 25 -1.31 11.69 4.69
N ALA A 26 -1.09 10.48 4.21
CA ALA A 26 0.25 9.96 3.95
C ALA A 26 0.96 10.76 2.84
N PRO A 27 0.45 10.83 1.60
CA PRO A 27 1.10 11.64 0.56
C PRO A 27 1.08 13.15 0.88
N ALA A 28 0.10 13.65 1.63
CA ALA A 28 0.13 15.03 2.11
C ALA A 28 1.35 15.27 3.02
N SER A 29 1.62 14.36 3.97
CA SER A 29 2.82 14.48 4.82
C SER A 29 4.11 14.29 4.02
N TRP A 30 4.12 13.48 2.96
CA TRP A 30 5.28 13.34 2.07
C TRP A 30 5.56 14.63 1.29
N GLY A 31 4.56 15.45 1.00
CA GLY A 31 4.73 16.77 0.40
C GLY A 31 5.59 17.72 1.25
N THR A 32 5.62 17.55 2.58
CA THR A 32 6.50 18.34 3.45
C THR A 32 7.97 17.94 3.37
N THR A 33 8.28 16.76 2.81
CA THR A 33 9.65 16.24 2.73
C THR A 33 10.60 17.24 2.04
N TYR A 34 10.13 17.85 0.95
CA TYR A 34 10.97 18.77 0.17
C TYR A 34 11.43 19.98 0.98
N VAL A 35 10.50 20.65 1.66
CA VAL A 35 10.82 21.82 2.48
C VAL A 35 11.67 21.44 3.69
N VAL A 36 11.38 20.31 4.32
CA VAL A 36 12.20 19.81 5.44
C VAL A 36 13.62 19.50 4.97
N THR A 37 13.77 18.80 3.85
CA THR A 37 15.09 18.45 3.31
C THR A 37 15.90 19.69 2.95
N THR A 38 15.31 20.67 2.25
CA THR A 38 16.05 21.83 1.75
C THR A 38 16.30 22.90 2.80
N ARG A 39 15.47 22.99 3.84
CA ARG A 39 15.56 24.08 4.85
C ARG A 39 16.16 23.62 6.18
N LEU A 40 16.06 22.36 6.52
CA LEU A 40 16.44 21.87 7.86
C LEU A 40 17.58 20.86 7.83
N LEU A 41 17.72 20.06 6.75
CA LEU A 41 18.72 18.99 6.75
C LEU A 41 20.07 19.47 6.19
N PRO A 42 21.20 18.94 6.68
CA PRO A 42 22.51 19.12 6.07
C PRO A 42 22.50 18.62 4.61
N PRO A 43 22.96 19.43 3.63
CA PRO A 43 23.00 19.03 2.23
C PRO A 43 24.03 17.91 1.98
N GLY A 44 23.85 17.16 0.89
CA GLY A 44 24.80 16.12 0.46
C GLY A 44 24.73 14.81 1.25
N HIS A 45 23.67 14.57 2.04
CA HIS A 45 23.50 13.36 2.84
C HIS A 45 22.14 12.68 2.58
N PRO A 46 21.78 12.37 1.29
CA PRO A 46 20.50 11.74 0.96
C PRO A 46 20.33 10.32 1.52
N LEU A 47 21.42 9.53 1.64
CA LEU A 47 21.35 8.20 2.24
C LEU A 47 21.08 8.31 3.76
N PHE A 48 21.75 9.25 4.43
CA PHE A 48 21.54 9.47 5.86
C PHE A 48 20.13 9.98 6.16
N ALA A 49 19.58 10.85 5.31
CA ALA A 49 18.19 11.30 5.43
C ALA A 49 17.18 10.14 5.27
N GLY A 50 17.41 9.27 4.29
CA GLY A 50 16.63 8.05 4.11
C GLY A 50 16.72 7.09 5.29
N LEU A 51 17.94 6.90 5.82
CA LEU A 51 18.20 6.07 7.00
C LEU A 51 17.44 6.59 8.22
N MET A 52 17.57 7.88 8.53
CA MET A 52 16.92 8.52 9.69
C MET A 52 15.40 8.53 9.57
N ARG A 53 14.88 8.62 8.37
CA ARG A 53 13.45 8.50 8.10
C ARG A 53 12.91 7.08 8.34
N ALA A 54 13.70 6.04 8.06
CA ALA A 54 13.25 4.66 8.03
C ALA A 54 13.60 3.88 9.31
N LEU A 55 14.88 3.77 9.67
CA LEU A 55 15.34 2.82 10.68
C LEU A 55 14.79 3.10 12.08
N PRO A 56 14.85 4.32 12.63
CA PRO A 56 14.33 4.59 13.97
C PRO A 56 12.81 4.33 14.05
N ALA A 57 12.07 4.75 13.01
CA ALA A 57 10.63 4.56 12.92
C ALA A 57 10.25 3.07 12.82
N GLY A 58 11.00 2.30 12.04
CA GLY A 58 10.82 0.85 11.89
C GLY A 58 11.08 0.10 13.18
N LEU A 59 12.19 0.40 13.86
CA LEU A 59 12.54 -0.20 15.16
C LEU A 59 11.49 0.14 16.23
N LEU A 60 10.99 1.38 16.26
CA LEU A 60 9.92 1.78 17.17
C LEU A 60 8.65 0.98 16.90
N ALA A 61 8.26 0.84 15.63
CA ALA A 61 7.10 0.04 15.25
C ALA A 61 7.26 -1.44 15.67
N LEU A 62 8.43 -2.04 15.50
CA LEU A 62 8.72 -3.39 15.94
C LEU A 62 8.69 -3.51 17.47
N ALA A 63 9.26 -2.56 18.20
CA ALA A 63 9.25 -2.53 19.67
C ALA A 63 7.81 -2.47 20.22
N VAL A 64 6.93 -1.69 19.55
CA VAL A 64 5.52 -1.56 19.94
C VAL A 64 4.72 -2.82 19.59
N THR A 65 4.87 -3.32 18.37
CA THR A 65 4.05 -4.45 17.89
C THR A 65 4.57 -5.81 18.33
N ARG A 66 5.88 -5.93 18.53
CA ARG A 66 6.59 -7.16 18.92
C ARG A 66 6.29 -8.37 18.02
N VAL A 67 5.95 -8.12 16.76
CA VAL A 67 5.63 -9.16 15.78
C VAL A 67 6.67 -9.14 14.66
N LEU A 68 7.36 -10.26 14.47
CA LEU A 68 8.34 -10.44 13.40
C LEU A 68 7.72 -11.18 12.21
N PRO A 69 8.28 -11.03 10.99
CA PRO A 69 7.86 -11.81 9.84
C PRO A 69 8.01 -13.31 10.09
N ARG A 70 7.15 -14.15 9.48
CA ARG A 70 7.20 -15.60 9.56
C ARG A 70 7.15 -16.23 8.18
N GLY A 71 7.84 -17.36 8.00
CA GLY A 71 7.85 -18.12 6.76
C GLY A 71 8.26 -17.27 5.56
N GLU A 72 7.47 -17.27 4.50
CA GLU A 72 7.73 -16.52 3.28
C GLU A 72 7.71 -15.00 3.43
N TRP A 73 7.17 -14.47 4.55
CA TRP A 73 7.13 -13.03 4.79
C TRP A 73 8.50 -12.42 5.07
N TRP A 74 9.53 -13.20 5.35
CA TRP A 74 10.90 -12.70 5.45
C TRP A 74 11.39 -12.15 4.11
N TRP A 75 11.31 -12.94 3.04
CA TRP A 75 11.76 -12.47 1.73
C TRP A 75 10.79 -11.43 1.11
N LYS A 76 9.46 -11.60 1.32
CA LYS A 76 8.47 -10.59 0.88
C LYS A 76 8.74 -9.23 1.54
N THR A 77 9.03 -9.21 2.83
CA THR A 77 9.39 -7.98 3.55
C THR A 77 10.70 -7.40 3.04
N ALA A 78 11.69 -8.23 2.72
CA ALA A 78 12.95 -7.77 2.15
C ALA A 78 12.73 -7.06 0.80
N VAL A 79 11.97 -7.67 -0.10
CA VAL A 79 11.62 -7.07 -1.40
C VAL A 79 10.82 -5.79 -1.23
N LEU A 80 9.77 -5.80 -0.40
CA LEU A 80 8.95 -4.61 -0.16
C LEU A 80 9.72 -3.50 0.55
N GLY A 81 10.58 -3.85 1.52
CA GLY A 81 11.46 -2.92 2.20
C GLY A 81 12.45 -2.26 1.26
N LEU A 82 13.04 -3.03 0.35
CA LEU A 82 13.92 -2.49 -0.69
C LEU A 82 13.18 -1.54 -1.63
N LEU A 83 12.02 -1.95 -2.17
CA LEU A 83 11.28 -1.17 -3.17
C LEU A 83 10.63 0.08 -2.60
N ASN A 84 10.01 -0.01 -1.43
CA ASN A 84 9.26 1.11 -0.84
C ASN A 84 10.14 2.04 0.00
N ILE A 85 11.23 1.53 0.58
CA ILE A 85 12.06 2.24 1.56
C ILE A 85 13.52 2.32 1.11
N GLY A 86 14.13 1.20 0.72
CA GLY A 86 15.54 1.13 0.35
C GLY A 86 15.90 2.00 -0.86
N ALA A 87 14.96 2.25 -1.76
CA ALA A 87 15.11 3.16 -2.90
C ALA A 87 14.82 4.64 -2.56
N MET A 88 14.48 4.96 -1.30
CA MET A 88 14.15 6.31 -0.88
C MET A 88 15.29 7.34 -1.05
N PRO A 89 16.59 6.98 -0.91
CA PRO A 89 17.67 7.92 -1.22
C PRO A 89 17.60 8.50 -2.63
N LEU A 90 17.06 7.76 -3.59
CA LEU A 90 16.83 8.28 -4.94
C LEU A 90 15.91 9.51 -4.95
N LEU A 91 14.92 9.56 -4.05
CA LEU A 91 14.07 10.75 -3.85
C LEU A 91 14.90 11.94 -3.36
N PHE A 92 15.77 11.72 -2.36
CA PHE A 92 16.61 12.79 -1.82
C PHE A 92 17.65 13.28 -2.83
N VAL A 93 18.26 12.37 -3.59
CA VAL A 93 19.15 12.72 -4.72
C VAL A 93 18.40 13.57 -5.76
N ALA A 94 17.17 13.20 -6.11
CA ALA A 94 16.36 13.99 -7.02
C ALA A 94 16.02 15.36 -6.41
N ALA A 95 15.67 15.43 -5.12
CA ALA A 95 15.33 16.66 -4.42
C ALA A 95 16.51 17.64 -4.29
N GLU A 96 17.74 17.13 -4.16
CA GLU A 96 18.95 17.96 -4.09
C GLU A 96 19.40 18.48 -5.47
N ARG A 97 19.17 17.70 -6.54
CA ARG A 97 19.68 17.98 -7.89
C ARG A 97 18.69 18.68 -8.81
N LEU A 98 17.41 18.56 -8.51
CA LEU A 98 16.34 19.15 -9.33
C LEU A 98 15.62 20.23 -8.52
N PRO A 99 15.11 21.28 -9.18
CA PRO A 99 14.12 22.14 -8.56
C PRO A 99 13.01 21.26 -7.95
N GLY A 100 12.64 21.54 -6.70
CA GLY A 100 11.73 20.69 -5.92
C GLY A 100 10.45 20.29 -6.65
N GLY A 101 10.00 21.20 -7.47
CA GLY A 101 8.90 20.95 -8.32
C GLY A 101 9.17 19.94 -9.45
N VAL A 102 10.32 19.93 -10.13
CA VAL A 102 10.66 18.93 -11.17
C VAL A 102 10.70 17.53 -10.55
N ALA A 103 11.35 17.40 -9.38
CA ALA A 103 11.38 16.14 -8.63
C ALA A 103 9.95 15.65 -8.28
N ALA A 104 9.06 16.56 -7.85
CA ALA A 104 7.66 16.24 -7.56
C ALA A 104 6.87 15.78 -8.80
N THR A 105 7.14 16.36 -10.00
CA THR A 105 6.48 15.94 -11.26
C THR A 105 6.84 14.51 -11.63
N LEU A 106 8.11 14.12 -11.45
CA LEU A 106 8.53 12.75 -11.71
C LEU A 106 7.75 11.76 -10.81
N GLY A 107 7.53 12.13 -9.54
CA GLY A 107 6.68 11.37 -8.62
C GLY A 107 5.20 11.32 -9.03
N ALA A 108 4.69 12.37 -9.67
CA ALA A 108 3.31 12.42 -10.16
C ALA A 108 3.01 11.41 -11.27
N ALA A 109 4.04 10.88 -11.96
CA ALA A 109 3.88 9.78 -12.92
C ALA A 109 3.56 8.42 -12.26
N GLN A 110 3.75 8.28 -10.94
CA GLN A 110 3.51 7.02 -10.22
C GLN A 110 2.13 6.41 -10.46
N PRO A 111 1.00 7.15 -10.46
CA PRO A 111 -0.32 6.55 -10.73
C PRO A 111 -0.41 5.84 -12.07
N LEU A 112 0.26 6.33 -13.10
CA LEU A 112 0.27 5.70 -14.43
C LEU A 112 1.09 4.39 -14.42
N LEU A 113 2.25 4.40 -13.75
CA LEU A 113 3.07 3.19 -13.56
C LEU A 113 2.32 2.15 -12.73
N VAL A 114 1.65 2.56 -11.65
CA VAL A 114 0.81 1.68 -10.82
C VAL A 114 -0.36 1.12 -11.63
N ALA A 115 -0.99 1.91 -12.50
CA ALA A 115 -2.06 1.43 -13.36
C ALA A 115 -1.57 0.36 -14.36
N GLY A 116 -0.42 0.59 -14.99
CA GLY A 116 0.20 -0.39 -15.91
C GLY A 116 0.61 -1.69 -15.19
N LEU A 117 1.32 -1.58 -14.07
CA LEU A 117 1.72 -2.73 -13.26
C LEU A 117 0.51 -3.43 -12.61
N GLY A 118 -0.52 -2.67 -12.20
CA GLY A 118 -1.77 -3.21 -11.67
C GLY A 118 -2.52 -4.04 -12.70
N LEU A 119 -2.55 -3.58 -13.95
CA LEU A 119 -3.12 -4.35 -15.06
C LEU A 119 -2.32 -5.64 -15.29
N ALA A 120 -0.98 -5.55 -15.34
CA ALA A 120 -0.12 -6.70 -15.63
C ALA A 120 -0.08 -7.75 -14.51
N LEU A 121 -0.08 -7.33 -13.24
CA LEU A 121 0.16 -8.21 -12.09
C LEU A 121 -1.09 -8.54 -11.27
N LEU A 122 -2.09 -7.65 -11.25
CA LEU A 122 -3.31 -7.79 -10.46
C LEU A 122 -4.54 -8.00 -11.35
N HIS A 123 -4.40 -7.88 -12.67
CA HIS A 123 -5.51 -7.86 -13.62
C HIS A 123 -6.57 -6.78 -13.28
N ASP A 124 -6.16 -5.76 -12.51
CA ASP A 124 -7.01 -4.60 -12.16
C ASP A 124 -7.04 -3.63 -13.36
N ARG A 125 -8.11 -3.72 -14.15
CA ARG A 125 -8.29 -2.87 -15.33
C ARG A 125 -8.70 -1.47 -14.89
N PRO A 126 -7.85 -0.46 -15.09
CA PRO A 126 -8.24 0.92 -14.81
C PRO A 126 -9.37 1.31 -15.77
N THR A 127 -10.37 2.02 -15.27
CA THR A 127 -11.40 2.59 -16.15
C THR A 127 -10.80 3.69 -17.02
N ALA A 128 -11.30 3.87 -18.24
CA ALA A 128 -10.85 4.96 -19.12
C ALA A 128 -10.96 6.33 -18.41
N TRP A 129 -11.99 6.51 -17.58
CA TRP A 129 -12.15 7.70 -16.73
C TRP A 129 -10.94 7.94 -15.81
N ARG A 130 -10.51 6.93 -15.05
CA ARG A 130 -9.37 7.06 -14.14
C ARG A 130 -8.04 7.25 -14.86
N LEU A 131 -7.89 6.61 -16.01
CA LEU A 131 -6.69 6.76 -16.83
C LEU A 131 -6.63 8.19 -17.41
N ALA A 132 -7.72 8.71 -17.97
CA ALA A 132 -7.79 10.07 -18.50
C ALA A 132 -7.47 11.11 -17.41
N TRP A 133 -8.11 11.02 -16.25
CA TRP A 133 -7.84 11.92 -15.14
C TRP A 133 -6.45 11.73 -14.53
N GLY A 134 -5.89 10.51 -14.56
CA GLY A 134 -4.51 10.26 -14.19
C GLY A 134 -3.52 11.02 -15.09
N VAL A 135 -3.71 10.94 -16.41
CA VAL A 135 -2.91 11.68 -17.38
C VAL A 135 -3.06 13.19 -17.19
N LEU A 136 -4.30 13.69 -17.06
CA LEU A 136 -4.56 15.11 -16.81
C LEU A 136 -3.92 15.59 -15.48
N GLY A 137 -3.93 14.75 -14.44
CA GLY A 137 -3.26 15.04 -13.18
C GLY A 137 -1.75 15.19 -13.33
N VAL A 138 -1.11 14.29 -14.08
CA VAL A 138 0.33 14.38 -14.40
C VAL A 138 0.65 15.66 -15.19
N LEU A 139 -0.16 15.96 -16.21
CA LEU A 139 -0.01 17.22 -16.99
C LEU A 139 -0.20 18.45 -16.11
N GLY A 140 -1.20 18.44 -15.20
CA GLY A 140 -1.43 19.51 -14.24
C GLY A 140 -0.23 19.73 -13.33
N VAL A 141 0.32 18.67 -12.75
CA VAL A 141 1.55 18.75 -11.94
C VAL A 141 2.73 19.23 -12.80
N GLY A 142 2.85 18.77 -14.05
CA GLY A 142 3.85 19.25 -15.00
C GLY A 142 3.80 20.78 -15.17
N LEU A 143 2.61 21.35 -15.35
CA LEU A 143 2.43 22.81 -15.47
C LEU A 143 2.81 23.57 -14.19
N VAL A 144 2.52 22.98 -13.01
CA VAL A 144 2.92 23.59 -11.72
C VAL A 144 4.43 23.74 -11.64
N VAL A 145 5.15 22.80 -12.19
CA VAL A 145 6.52 22.49 -11.85
C VAL A 145 7.52 22.91 -12.93
N LEU A 146 7.15 22.69 -14.20
CA LEU A 146 8.02 23.01 -15.33
C LEU A 146 7.94 24.50 -15.62
N GLY A 147 8.68 25.30 -14.84
CA GLY A 147 8.88 26.72 -15.12
C GLY A 147 10.02 26.96 -16.15
N PRO A 148 10.12 28.17 -16.71
CA PRO A 148 11.16 28.52 -17.72
C PRO A 148 12.61 28.35 -17.25
N GLN A 149 12.85 28.20 -15.95
CA GLN A 149 14.17 28.07 -15.33
C GLN A 149 14.47 26.63 -14.86
N ALA A 150 13.68 25.65 -15.24
CA ALA A 150 13.90 24.25 -14.85
C ALA A 150 15.18 23.71 -15.50
N ARG A 151 16.29 23.72 -14.75
CA ARG A 151 17.51 23.02 -15.17
C ARG A 151 17.32 21.52 -14.91
N LEU A 152 17.40 20.71 -15.95
CA LEU A 152 17.28 19.25 -15.87
C LEU A 152 18.67 18.65 -15.67
N ASP A 153 18.96 18.18 -14.46
CA ASP A 153 20.12 17.34 -14.17
C ASP A 153 19.77 15.89 -14.49
N ALA A 154 20.53 15.23 -15.36
CA ALA A 154 20.25 13.86 -15.79
C ALA A 154 20.26 12.85 -14.63
N VAL A 155 21.18 13.01 -13.66
CA VAL A 155 21.26 12.13 -12.49
C VAL A 155 20.03 12.32 -11.61
N GLY A 156 19.61 13.58 -11.39
CA GLY A 156 18.40 13.87 -10.64
C GLY A 156 17.15 13.29 -11.30
N VAL A 157 17.01 13.41 -12.63
CA VAL A 157 15.89 12.83 -13.39
C VAL A 157 15.87 11.31 -13.29
N LEU A 158 17.02 10.66 -13.51
CA LEU A 158 17.12 9.19 -13.40
C LEU A 158 16.82 8.69 -11.98
N ALA A 159 17.30 9.40 -10.96
CA ALA A 159 17.00 9.10 -9.58
C ALA A 159 15.49 9.24 -9.27
N GLY A 160 14.87 10.33 -9.70
CA GLY A 160 13.43 10.57 -9.51
C GLY A 160 12.56 9.52 -10.22
N LEU A 161 12.88 9.18 -11.47
CA LEU A 161 12.18 8.11 -12.20
C LEU A 161 12.41 6.74 -11.57
N GLY A 162 13.64 6.44 -11.14
CA GLY A 162 13.98 5.20 -10.45
C GLY A 162 13.19 5.06 -9.14
N HIS A 163 13.13 6.11 -8.33
CA HIS A 163 12.31 6.14 -7.12
C HIS A 163 10.83 5.89 -7.43
N THR A 164 10.30 6.59 -8.42
CA THR A 164 8.90 6.47 -8.82
C THR A 164 8.55 5.05 -9.29
N ALA A 165 9.42 4.44 -10.08
CA ALA A 165 9.24 3.08 -10.58
C ALA A 165 9.30 2.04 -9.46
N THR A 166 10.29 2.13 -8.56
CA THR A 166 10.40 1.22 -7.41
C THR A 166 9.21 1.34 -6.47
N MET A 167 8.78 2.57 -6.19
CA MET A 167 7.60 2.82 -5.34
C MET A 167 6.32 2.27 -5.99
N ALA A 168 6.13 2.45 -7.30
CA ALA A 168 5.00 1.87 -8.02
C ALA A 168 4.98 0.34 -7.94
N ALA A 169 6.12 -0.31 -8.15
CA ALA A 169 6.27 -1.75 -8.01
C ALA A 169 5.99 -2.21 -6.57
N GLY A 170 6.53 -1.51 -5.58
CA GLY A 170 6.32 -1.79 -4.17
C GLY A 170 4.84 -1.69 -3.76
N VAL A 171 4.11 -0.67 -4.24
CA VAL A 171 2.66 -0.50 -4.01
C VAL A 171 1.88 -1.67 -4.59
N VAL A 172 2.14 -2.04 -5.85
CA VAL A 172 1.43 -3.14 -6.53
C VAL A 172 1.73 -4.49 -5.86
N LEU A 173 2.99 -4.77 -5.52
CA LEU A 173 3.36 -5.99 -4.80
C LEU A 173 2.78 -6.04 -3.39
N THR A 174 2.75 -4.90 -2.67
CA THR A 174 2.07 -4.83 -1.37
C THR A 174 0.60 -5.21 -1.49
N LYS A 175 -0.07 -4.75 -2.55
CA LYS A 175 -1.46 -5.14 -2.82
C LYS A 175 -1.59 -6.61 -3.19
N ARG A 176 -0.72 -7.10 -4.07
CA ARG A 176 -0.73 -8.50 -4.55
C ARG A 176 -0.54 -9.51 -3.41
N TRP A 177 0.42 -9.27 -2.54
CA TRP A 177 0.73 -10.18 -1.44
C TRP A 177 -0.17 -9.99 -0.22
N GLY A 178 -0.82 -8.82 -0.13
CA GLY A 178 -1.70 -8.51 0.99
C GLY A 178 -0.96 -8.38 2.32
N ARG A 179 -1.55 -8.93 3.36
CA ARG A 179 -0.98 -8.99 4.73
C ARG A 179 -1.27 -10.36 5.35
N PRO A 180 -0.35 -10.91 6.14
CA PRO A 180 -0.63 -12.14 6.90
C PRO A 180 -1.80 -11.94 7.87
N ALA A 181 -2.47 -13.02 8.22
CA ALA A 181 -3.50 -13.01 9.26
C ALA A 181 -2.92 -12.49 10.59
N GLY A 182 -3.65 -11.63 11.27
CA GLY A 182 -3.22 -11.02 12.54
C GLY A 182 -2.18 -9.89 12.43
N VAL A 183 -1.66 -9.59 11.22
CA VAL A 183 -0.70 -8.51 11.01
C VAL A 183 -1.40 -7.20 10.67
N GLY A 184 -1.19 -6.18 11.52
CA GLY A 184 -1.73 -4.83 11.33
C GLY A 184 -0.92 -3.99 10.34
N PRO A 185 -1.48 -2.83 9.89
CA PRO A 185 -0.75 -1.91 9.02
C PRO A 185 0.54 -1.37 9.64
N LEU A 186 0.54 -1.07 10.95
CA LEU A 186 1.72 -0.61 11.68
C LEU A 186 2.83 -1.65 11.67
N THR A 187 2.50 -2.92 11.89
CA THR A 187 3.46 -4.02 11.84
C THR A 187 4.07 -4.16 10.44
N LEU A 188 3.24 -4.12 9.39
CA LEU A 188 3.73 -4.20 8.02
C LEU A 188 4.62 -3.00 7.65
N ALA A 189 4.26 -1.79 8.09
CA ALA A 189 5.09 -0.60 7.93
C ALA A 189 6.42 -0.75 8.68
N GLY A 190 6.37 -1.21 9.93
CA GLY A 190 7.53 -1.45 10.76
C GLY A 190 8.52 -2.44 10.14
N TRP A 191 8.04 -3.55 9.59
CA TRP A 191 8.87 -4.52 8.89
C TRP A 191 9.61 -3.89 7.69
N GLN A 192 8.90 -3.17 6.83
CA GLN A 192 9.49 -2.57 5.64
C GLN A 192 10.44 -1.43 5.98
N LEU A 193 10.07 -0.57 6.94
CA LEU A 193 10.92 0.52 7.41
C LEU A 193 12.22 0.00 8.05
N THR A 194 12.12 -1.07 8.85
CA THR A 194 13.30 -1.67 9.49
C THR A 194 14.21 -2.31 8.44
N VAL A 195 13.66 -3.15 7.55
CA VAL A 195 14.48 -3.80 6.52
C VAL A 195 15.09 -2.78 5.58
N GLY A 196 14.32 -1.81 5.09
CA GLY A 196 14.85 -0.75 4.23
C GLY A 196 15.91 0.08 4.93
N GLY A 197 15.69 0.42 6.20
CA GLY A 197 16.69 1.13 7.01
C GLY A 197 17.96 0.31 7.28
N LEU A 198 17.85 -0.99 7.54
CA LEU A 198 19.00 -1.88 7.69
C LEU A 198 19.80 -2.04 6.39
N LEU A 199 19.14 -2.02 5.23
CA LEU A 199 19.82 -2.01 3.92
C LEU A 199 20.56 -0.69 3.69
N LEU A 200 19.98 0.44 4.13
CA LEU A 200 20.56 1.76 4.00
C LEU A 200 21.73 1.97 4.96
N LEU A 201 21.73 1.38 6.15
CA LEU A 201 22.73 1.61 7.18
C LEU A 201 24.18 1.37 6.69
N PRO A 202 24.56 0.18 6.17
CA PRO A 202 25.91 -0.04 5.69
C PRO A 202 26.26 0.86 4.49
N LEU A 203 25.30 1.11 3.60
CA LEU A 203 25.51 1.96 2.45
C LEU A 203 25.77 3.42 2.88
N THR A 204 24.97 3.93 3.82
CA THR A 204 25.16 5.27 4.38
C THR A 204 26.55 5.42 5.02
N LEU A 205 26.95 4.46 5.85
CA LEU A 205 28.24 4.52 6.56
C LEU A 205 29.43 4.41 5.59
N ALA A 206 29.29 3.64 4.51
CA ALA A 206 30.36 3.44 3.52
C ALA A 206 30.50 4.61 2.54
N VAL A 207 29.42 5.29 2.18
CA VAL A 207 29.41 6.29 1.10
C VAL A 207 29.38 7.72 1.63
N GLU A 208 28.50 8.03 2.58
CA GLU A 208 28.28 9.40 3.06
C GLU A 208 28.83 9.63 4.48
N GLY A 209 28.76 8.61 5.33
CA GLY A 209 28.99 8.75 6.76
C GLY A 209 27.85 9.49 7.47
N VAL A 210 28.19 10.05 8.62
CA VAL A 210 27.25 10.86 9.43
C VAL A 210 27.58 12.34 9.20
N PRO A 211 26.55 13.21 9.03
CA PRO A 211 26.78 14.65 8.90
C PRO A 211 27.63 15.20 10.07
N GLN A 212 28.62 16.03 9.78
CA GLN A 212 29.55 16.55 10.80
C GLN A 212 28.83 17.39 11.88
N ARG A 213 27.72 18.03 11.51
CA ARG A 213 26.90 18.83 12.43
C ARG A 213 25.43 18.52 12.22
N ILE A 214 24.75 18.23 13.31
CA ILE A 214 23.31 18.08 13.37
C ILE A 214 22.85 19.08 14.44
N ASP A 215 22.36 20.23 13.99
CA ASP A 215 21.78 21.24 14.87
C ASP A 215 20.35 20.86 15.31
N ALA A 216 19.72 21.68 16.13
CA ALA A 216 18.35 21.43 16.61
C ALA A 216 17.33 21.43 15.47
N GLY A 217 17.55 22.23 14.40
CA GLY A 217 16.70 22.27 13.21
C GLY A 217 16.78 20.96 12.45
N ALA A 218 18.00 20.46 12.19
CA ALA A 218 18.21 19.18 11.52
C ALA A 218 17.67 18.00 12.35
N ALA A 219 17.89 18.00 13.66
CA ALA A 219 17.32 16.98 14.56
C ALA A 219 15.78 16.98 14.51
N GLY A 220 15.14 18.15 14.54
CA GLY A 220 13.70 18.31 14.35
C GLY A 220 13.23 17.83 12.97
N GLY A 221 13.99 18.12 11.91
CA GLY A 221 13.74 17.65 10.55
C GLY A 221 13.77 16.12 10.45
N TYR A 222 14.79 15.46 10.98
CA TYR A 222 14.89 13.99 11.03
C TYR A 222 13.76 13.37 11.86
N LEU A 223 13.42 13.96 13.01
CA LEU A 223 12.29 13.50 13.83
C LEU A 223 10.97 13.59 13.06
N TRP A 224 10.73 14.70 12.36
CA TRP A 224 9.56 14.88 11.51
C TRP A 224 9.52 13.84 10.39
N LEU A 225 10.61 13.67 9.66
CA LEU A 225 10.69 12.69 8.56
C LEU A 225 10.46 11.26 9.06
N GLY A 226 11.04 10.88 10.20
CA GLY A 226 10.87 9.55 10.78
C GLY A 226 9.45 9.31 11.32
N SER A 227 8.90 10.25 12.09
CA SER A 227 7.58 10.09 12.71
C SER A 227 6.44 10.31 11.73
N MET A 228 6.32 11.51 11.15
CA MET A 228 5.22 11.88 10.26
C MET A 228 5.40 11.28 8.86
N GLY A 229 6.57 11.49 8.24
CA GLY A 229 6.85 11.01 6.89
C GLY A 229 7.12 9.51 6.79
N GLY A 230 7.62 8.89 7.85
CA GLY A 230 7.90 7.45 7.98
C GLY A 230 6.75 6.72 8.65
N LEU A 231 6.77 6.61 9.97
CA LEU A 231 5.91 5.72 10.74
C LEU A 231 4.41 5.93 10.50
N ILE A 232 3.94 7.16 10.69
CA ILE A 232 2.51 7.49 10.58
C ILE A 232 2.06 7.39 9.13
N ALA A 233 2.79 8.01 8.20
CA ALA A 233 2.43 8.01 6.79
C ALA A 233 2.37 6.60 6.20
N TYR A 234 3.40 5.77 6.38
CA TYR A 234 3.39 4.40 5.85
C TYR A 234 2.34 3.51 6.51
N THR A 235 2.05 3.72 7.80
CA THR A 235 0.96 3.00 8.49
C THR A 235 -0.40 3.33 7.86
N LEU A 236 -0.69 4.62 7.63
CA LEU A 236 -1.92 5.08 6.99
C LEU A 236 -1.98 4.62 5.53
N TRP A 237 -0.87 4.70 4.81
CA TRP A 237 -0.76 4.27 3.42
C TRP A 237 -1.04 2.79 3.24
N PHE A 238 -0.37 1.91 4.00
CA PHE A 238 -0.59 0.47 3.92
C PHE A 238 -1.97 0.04 4.43
N ARG A 239 -2.55 0.78 5.38
CA ARG A 239 -3.96 0.60 5.75
C ARG A 239 -4.87 0.92 4.57
N GLY A 240 -4.60 2.00 3.84
CA GLY A 240 -5.37 2.46 2.69
C GLY A 240 -5.29 1.50 1.51
N ILE A 241 -4.07 1.10 1.10
CA ILE A 241 -3.85 0.12 0.02
C ILE A 241 -4.58 -1.19 0.30
N GLY A 242 -4.62 -1.64 1.55
CA GLY A 242 -5.34 -2.85 1.94
C GLY A 242 -6.87 -2.75 1.81
N ARG A 243 -7.44 -1.53 1.80
CA ARG A 243 -8.89 -1.28 1.81
C ARG A 243 -9.44 -0.68 0.51
N LEU A 244 -8.59 0.02 -0.22
CA LEU A 244 -8.95 0.66 -1.48
C LEU A 244 -8.42 -0.17 -2.67
N PRO A 245 -9.12 -0.18 -3.81
CA PRO A 245 -8.52 -0.69 -5.03
C PRO A 245 -7.30 0.16 -5.41
N VAL A 246 -6.32 -0.43 -6.09
CA VAL A 246 -5.08 0.25 -6.49
C VAL A 246 -5.39 1.48 -7.34
N SER A 247 -6.35 1.36 -8.25
CA SER A 247 -6.83 2.44 -9.12
C SER A 247 -7.46 3.64 -8.36
N ALA A 248 -7.88 3.46 -7.10
CA ALA A 248 -8.39 4.54 -6.26
C ALA A 248 -7.31 5.10 -5.31
N SER A 249 -6.35 4.28 -4.86
CA SER A 249 -5.27 4.74 -3.97
C SER A 249 -4.15 5.45 -4.72
N ALA A 250 -3.81 5.01 -5.94
CA ALA A 250 -2.71 5.58 -6.70
C ALA A 250 -2.82 7.11 -6.96
N PRO A 251 -4.00 7.66 -7.37
CA PRO A 251 -4.12 9.11 -7.59
C PRO A 251 -3.89 9.95 -6.33
N LEU A 252 -4.05 9.39 -5.13
CA LEU A 252 -3.83 10.13 -3.88
C LEU A 252 -2.38 10.61 -3.73
N VAL A 253 -1.42 9.98 -4.41
CA VAL A 253 -0.01 10.40 -4.42
C VAL A 253 0.15 11.83 -4.96
N LEU A 254 -0.75 12.29 -5.84
CA LEU A 254 -0.76 13.67 -6.35
C LEU A 254 -0.94 14.73 -5.25
N LEU A 255 -1.42 14.37 -4.06
CA LEU A 255 -1.44 15.27 -2.92
C LEU A 255 -0.03 15.73 -2.49
N SER A 256 1.00 14.92 -2.71
CA SER A 256 2.37 15.27 -2.31
C SER A 256 2.88 16.53 -3.03
N PRO A 257 2.90 16.61 -4.37
CA PRO A 257 3.30 17.83 -5.06
C PRO A 257 2.36 19.03 -4.80
N LEU A 258 1.06 18.77 -4.60
CA LEU A 258 0.11 19.83 -4.28
C LEU A 258 0.41 20.47 -2.92
N VAL A 259 0.70 19.68 -1.91
CA VAL A 259 1.09 20.16 -0.58
C VAL A 259 2.45 20.87 -0.65
N ALA A 260 3.43 20.32 -1.39
CA ALA A 260 4.72 20.95 -1.58
C ALA A 260 4.58 22.36 -2.20
N THR A 261 3.75 22.49 -3.24
CA THR A 261 3.45 23.78 -3.90
C THR A 261 2.75 24.77 -2.95
N LEU A 262 1.76 24.27 -2.18
CA LEU A 262 1.05 25.12 -1.22
C LEU A 262 2.01 25.65 -0.15
N ILE A 263 2.91 24.81 0.37
CA ILE A 263 3.92 25.25 1.34
C ILE A 263 4.86 26.26 0.69
N GLY A 264 5.35 26.02 -0.54
CA GLY A 264 6.19 26.97 -1.28
C GLY A 264 5.52 28.34 -1.41
N SER A 265 4.23 28.37 -1.75
CA SER A 265 3.49 29.64 -1.87
C SER A 265 3.36 30.38 -0.53
N THR A 266 3.20 29.70 0.60
CA THR A 266 3.20 30.35 1.94
C THR A 266 4.57 30.89 2.33
N LEU A 267 5.64 30.37 1.73
CA LEU A 267 7.03 30.82 1.93
C LEU A 267 7.44 31.96 0.97
N GLY A 268 6.48 32.53 0.25
CA GLY A 268 6.69 33.69 -0.64
C GLY A 268 6.91 33.31 -2.11
N GLU A 269 6.79 32.05 -2.50
CA GLU A 269 6.83 31.62 -3.89
C GLU A 269 5.49 31.96 -4.56
N SER A 270 5.47 32.93 -5.46
CA SER A 270 4.26 33.29 -6.22
C SER A 270 4.04 32.29 -7.36
N LEU A 271 2.84 31.76 -7.47
CA LEU A 271 2.45 30.91 -8.59
C LEU A 271 2.21 31.79 -9.84
N SER A 272 2.87 31.46 -10.94
CA SER A 272 2.56 32.04 -12.24
C SER A 272 1.19 31.55 -12.74
N PRO A 273 0.55 32.24 -13.72
CA PRO A 273 -0.73 31.78 -14.25
C PRO A 273 -0.74 30.33 -14.76
N PRO A 274 0.28 29.83 -15.49
CA PRO A 274 0.36 28.42 -15.87
C PRO A 274 0.42 27.46 -14.65
N GLN A 275 1.14 27.86 -13.60
CA GLN A 275 1.24 27.06 -12.37
C GLN A 275 -0.10 27.01 -11.62
N THR A 276 -0.83 28.11 -11.55
CA THR A 276 -2.17 28.16 -10.97
C THR A 276 -3.14 27.26 -11.73
N LEU A 277 -3.10 27.30 -13.07
CA LEU A 277 -3.90 26.41 -13.92
C LEU A 277 -3.52 24.94 -13.69
N GLY A 278 -2.23 24.64 -13.65
CA GLY A 278 -1.72 23.30 -13.39
C GLY A 278 -2.17 22.76 -12.03
N PHE A 279 -2.12 23.61 -11.00
CA PHE A 279 -2.59 23.26 -9.64
C PHE A 279 -4.09 22.93 -9.63
N ALA A 280 -4.92 23.78 -10.26
CA ALA A 280 -6.35 23.55 -10.38
C ALA A 280 -6.65 22.25 -11.14
N LEU A 281 -5.92 21.99 -12.24
CA LEU A 281 -6.06 20.75 -13.03
C LEU A 281 -5.68 19.50 -12.24
N ALA A 282 -4.55 19.53 -11.52
CA ALA A 282 -4.09 18.42 -10.68
C ALA A 282 -5.08 18.11 -9.54
N LEU A 283 -5.60 19.15 -8.89
CA LEU A 283 -6.60 19.01 -7.84
C LEU A 283 -7.92 18.44 -8.39
N SER A 284 -8.38 18.96 -9.53
CA SER A 284 -9.57 18.45 -10.21
C SER A 284 -9.42 16.98 -10.61
N ALA A 285 -8.24 16.62 -11.12
CA ALA A 285 -7.92 15.24 -11.49
C ALA A 285 -7.95 14.29 -10.28
N LEU A 286 -7.38 14.73 -9.15
CA LEU A 286 -7.41 13.96 -7.91
C LEU A 286 -8.85 13.68 -7.44
N VAL A 287 -9.71 14.71 -7.43
CA VAL A 287 -11.12 14.58 -7.02
C VAL A 287 -11.89 13.71 -8.02
N ALA A 288 -11.77 13.99 -9.31
CA ALA A 288 -12.48 13.25 -10.36
C ALA A 288 -12.11 11.76 -10.39
N ALA A 289 -10.83 11.41 -10.15
CA ALA A 289 -10.38 10.02 -10.05
C ALA A 289 -11.06 9.26 -8.89
N GLN A 290 -11.48 9.96 -7.82
CA GLN A 290 -12.21 9.35 -6.70
C GLN A 290 -13.71 9.18 -6.98
N LEU A 291 -14.28 10.04 -7.85
CA LEU A 291 -15.71 10.03 -8.19
C LEU A 291 -16.05 9.09 -9.36
N GLY A 292 -15.05 8.59 -10.06
CA GLY A 292 -15.21 7.77 -11.25
C GLY A 292 -15.94 6.44 -10.98
N PRO A 293 -16.55 5.86 -12.03
CA PRO A 293 -17.25 4.57 -11.93
C PRO A 293 -16.31 3.49 -11.40
N THR A 294 -16.81 2.68 -10.50
CA THR A 294 -16.14 1.44 -10.10
C THR A 294 -16.17 0.51 -11.31
N GLY A 295 -14.98 0.08 -11.78
CA GLY A 295 -14.90 -0.88 -12.88
C GLY A 295 -15.74 -2.13 -12.60
N PRO A 296 -16.09 -2.90 -13.64
CA PRO A 296 -16.87 -4.11 -13.48
C PRO A 296 -16.15 -5.00 -12.44
N ARG A 297 -16.89 -5.34 -11.37
CA ARG A 297 -16.47 -6.43 -10.48
C ARG A 297 -16.36 -7.66 -11.37
N THR A 298 -15.18 -8.27 -11.45
CA THR A 298 -15.10 -9.69 -11.81
C THR A 298 -16.13 -10.39 -10.94
N LYS A 299 -17.14 -10.98 -11.59
CA LYS A 299 -18.08 -11.87 -10.90
C LYS A 299 -17.20 -12.89 -10.17
N GLU A 300 -17.21 -12.87 -8.85
CA GLU A 300 -16.89 -14.06 -8.08
C GLU A 300 -17.81 -15.13 -8.67
N GLU A 301 -17.20 -16.13 -9.28
CA GLU A 301 -17.83 -17.37 -9.69
C GLU A 301 -18.55 -17.90 -8.44
N LYS A 302 -19.88 -17.74 -8.43
CA LYS A 302 -20.69 -18.43 -7.46
C LYS A 302 -20.34 -19.91 -7.62
N PRO A 303 -20.06 -20.63 -6.52
CA PRO A 303 -20.07 -22.08 -6.58
C PRO A 303 -21.45 -22.48 -7.14
N ASP A 304 -21.45 -23.32 -8.18
CA ASP A 304 -22.64 -23.91 -8.78
C ASP A 304 -23.41 -24.64 -7.66
N GLU A 305 -24.43 -24.01 -7.11
CA GLU A 305 -25.45 -24.62 -6.25
C GLU A 305 -26.53 -25.36 -7.05
N ASP A 306 -26.37 -25.47 -8.36
CA ASP A 306 -27.33 -26.12 -9.25
C ASP A 306 -26.92 -27.56 -9.61
N GLY A 307 -26.50 -28.36 -8.61
CA GLY A 307 -26.10 -29.75 -8.83
C GLY A 307 -26.77 -30.77 -7.89
N PHE A 308 -27.84 -30.39 -7.20
CA PHE A 308 -28.47 -31.39 -6.32
C PHE A 308 -29.98 -31.18 -6.11
N ASP A 309 -30.77 -31.22 -7.22
CA ASP A 309 -32.22 -31.38 -7.11
C ASP A 309 -32.88 -31.69 -8.49
N ASP A 310 -32.55 -32.84 -9.11
CA ASP A 310 -33.40 -33.39 -10.17
C ASP A 310 -33.39 -34.92 -10.30
N ASP A 311 -33.20 -35.65 -9.21
CA ASP A 311 -33.34 -37.12 -9.23
C ASP A 311 -34.44 -37.69 -8.27
N SER A 312 -35.35 -36.85 -7.78
CA SER A 312 -36.46 -37.27 -6.92
C SER A 312 -37.88 -37.18 -7.52
N ARG A 313 -37.99 -36.82 -8.82
CA ARG A 313 -39.31 -36.72 -9.49
C ARG A 313 -39.62 -37.82 -10.54
N ALA A 314 -38.78 -38.83 -10.69
CA ALA A 314 -39.01 -39.87 -11.73
C ALA A 314 -39.33 -41.27 -11.20
N ARG A 315 -39.76 -41.45 -9.95
CA ARG A 315 -40.30 -42.75 -9.49
C ARG A 315 -41.54 -42.60 -8.64
N GLY A 316 -42.67 -42.37 -9.25
CA GLY A 316 -43.97 -42.38 -8.60
C GLY A 316 -45.09 -42.63 -9.63
N HIS A 317 -45.12 -43.81 -10.21
CA HIS A 317 -46.41 -44.40 -10.69
C HIS A 317 -46.15 -45.81 -11.21
N ARG A 318 -46.49 -46.83 -10.41
CA ARG A 318 -47.14 -48.08 -10.84
C ARG A 318 -47.30 -49.04 -9.66
N ASP A 319 -48.52 -49.05 -9.21
CA ASP A 319 -49.42 -50.22 -9.09
C ASP A 319 -49.05 -51.42 -8.17
N GLY A 320 -49.81 -51.55 -7.09
CA GLY A 320 -50.67 -52.60 -6.65
C GLY A 320 -50.12 -54.01 -6.58
N ARG A 321 -50.02 -54.55 -5.33
CA ARG A 321 -50.64 -55.81 -4.86
C ARG A 321 -49.87 -56.31 -3.63
N ARG A 322 -50.61 -56.40 -2.53
CA ARG A 322 -50.37 -57.29 -1.42
C ARG A 322 -50.71 -58.73 -1.86
N PRO A 323 -50.48 -59.85 -1.05
CA PRO A 323 -50.08 -59.99 0.35
C PRO A 323 -49.16 -61.22 0.64
N GLY A 324 -48.73 -61.30 1.89
CA GLY A 324 -48.60 -62.63 2.49
C GLY A 324 -47.26 -63.08 3.07
N GLY A 325 -47.18 -63.19 4.38
CA GLY A 325 -46.78 -64.44 4.96
C GLY A 325 -45.44 -64.48 5.73
N ARG A 326 -45.59 -64.42 7.05
CA ARG A 326 -44.96 -65.30 8.06
C ARG A 326 -43.44 -65.32 8.33
N ARG A 327 -43.14 -64.88 9.58
CA ARG A 327 -42.59 -65.75 10.71
C ARG A 327 -41.13 -66.22 10.61
N GLY A 328 -40.47 -66.00 11.74
CA GLY A 328 -39.43 -66.82 12.38
C GLY A 328 -38.24 -66.00 12.79
N GLU A 329 -38.14 -65.59 14.08
CA GLU A 329 -37.40 -66.28 15.17
C GLU A 329 -35.92 -66.52 14.80
N ASP A 330 -34.98 -66.11 15.51
CA ASP A 330 -34.44 -66.27 16.85
C ASP A 330 -32.99 -65.68 16.89
N ALA A 331 -32.68 -64.86 17.85
CA ALA A 331 -31.88 -65.20 19.05
C ALA A 331 -30.35 -65.29 18.89
N ARG A 332 -29.73 -64.52 19.74
CA ARG A 332 -28.49 -64.74 20.51
C ARG A 332 -27.26 -63.92 20.25
N THR A 333 -27.07 -63.01 21.15
CA THR A 333 -25.77 -62.59 21.76
C THR A 333 -25.15 -63.76 22.52
N PRO A 334 -23.92 -63.79 23.07
CA PRO A 334 -22.93 -62.79 23.37
C PRO A 334 -21.45 -63.30 23.35
N GLY A 335 -20.49 -62.37 23.77
CA GLY A 335 -19.18 -62.77 24.30
C GLY A 335 -18.08 -61.94 23.78
N ALA A 336 -17.49 -60.95 24.41
CA ALA A 336 -16.64 -60.94 25.62
C ALA A 336 -15.17 -61.30 25.31
N GLY A 337 -14.29 -60.47 25.75
CA GLY A 337 -12.91 -60.77 26.07
C GLY A 337 -11.91 -60.04 25.11
N ALA A 338 -10.93 -59.41 25.49
CA ALA A 338 -10.19 -59.02 26.66
C ALA A 338 -8.94 -58.27 26.20
N VAL A 339 -8.54 -57.31 26.95
CA VAL A 339 -7.21 -56.65 26.96
C VAL A 339 -6.16 -57.66 27.48
N PRO A 340 -4.85 -57.59 27.22
CA PRO A 340 -3.92 -56.77 27.99
C PRO A 340 -2.77 -56.12 27.16
N GLU A 341 -2.27 -54.96 27.51
CA GLU A 341 -1.28 -54.53 28.51
C GLU A 341 0.19 -54.89 28.21
N ALA A 342 0.97 -53.87 28.38
CA ALA A 342 2.35 -53.74 28.91
C ALA A 342 3.48 -53.48 27.90
N ALA A 343 4.04 -52.29 27.97
CA ALA A 343 5.23 -51.90 28.75
C ALA A 343 6.58 -51.94 28.00
N GLY A 344 7.35 -50.92 28.20
CA GLY A 344 8.79 -50.96 28.28
C GLY A 344 9.50 -49.90 27.43
N GLU A 345 9.82 -48.71 28.01
CA GLU A 345 11.18 -48.33 28.46
C GLU A 345 12.27 -48.28 27.36
N ARG A 346 13.04 -47.31 27.20
CA ARG A 346 13.83 -46.31 27.90
C ARG A 346 14.60 -45.42 26.90
N ARG A 347 14.86 -44.24 27.38
CA ARG A 347 15.84 -43.26 26.89
C ARG A 347 17.33 -43.80 26.85
N PRO A 348 18.28 -43.08 26.26
CA PRO A 348 18.59 -41.69 26.53
C PRO A 348 18.46 -40.73 25.33
#